data_b04b4df666a24cd7fe90514db9ea8c17
#
_entry.id   b04b4df666a24cd7fe90514db9ea8c17
#
_cell.length_a   1.000
_cell.length_b   1.000
_cell.length_c   1.000
_cell.angle_alpha   90.00
_cell.angle_beta   90.00
_cell.angle_gamma   90.00
#
_symmetry.space_group_name_H-M   'P 1'
#
loop_
_entity.id
_entity.type
_entity.pdbx_description
1 polymer ?
#
loop_
_entity_poly.entity_id
_entity_poly.type
_entity_poly.pdbx_seq_one_letter_code
_entity_poly.pdbx_strand_id
1 'polypeptide(L)'
;MDATTTSFKSNAKVALGDEQLQRALSGLPGGLVAQRTAARDRLPEFEHLRDVGKEIRDHALEHLDLYLELYERNATAAGAHVHWARDAAEARQIILKICQDADAKLVTKGKSMISEEIALNDHLEEAGLEVAETDLGEYIIQLRSEHPSHIIAPSIHLTQDQVEEDFRKVHTHLPEDRVLEEPAQLVDEARKVLREKYLTADVGITGANFLIAETGSSIIVTNEGNGDLTQSLAKTHVVVASIDKVIPTLEDVTSILRLLARSATGQEFSTYTTFSTGARRPSDPDGPEAYHVVLLDNGRSDMLATEFREVLRCIRCGACMNHCPVYNAIGGHAYGWVYPGPIGSVLTPSLIGVKEAGHLPNASTFCGRCTEVCPMKIPLPKLMRHHREAEFEAGD
;
A
#
# COMPACT_ATOMS: atom_id res chain seq x y z
N MET A 1 -4.16 3.55 -13.93
CA MET A 1 -2.97 3.07 -14.65
C MET A 1 -3.32 1.85 -15.47
N ASP A 2 -3.06 1.87 -16.76
CA ASP A 2 -3.18 0.69 -17.59
C ASP A 2 -2.01 -0.27 -17.30
N ALA A 3 -2.31 -1.56 -17.18
CA ALA A 3 -1.29 -2.56 -16.92
C ALA A 3 -0.38 -2.73 -18.15
N THR A 4 0.92 -2.65 -17.97
CA THR A 4 1.95 -2.89 -19.01
C THR A 4 2.69 -4.20 -18.77
N THR A 5 2.08 -5.13 -18.07
CA THR A 5 2.65 -6.42 -17.66
C THR A 5 3.17 -7.23 -18.85
N THR A 6 2.48 -7.18 -19.99
CA THR A 6 2.87 -7.87 -21.24
C THR A 6 4.25 -7.43 -21.77
N SER A 7 4.75 -6.26 -21.34
CA SER A 7 6.10 -5.76 -21.65
C SER A 7 7.18 -6.25 -20.66
N PHE A 8 6.86 -7.15 -19.71
CA PHE A 8 7.76 -7.58 -18.64
C PHE A 8 9.16 -7.94 -19.12
N LYS A 9 9.29 -8.74 -20.18
CA LYS A 9 10.61 -9.19 -20.69
C LYS A 9 11.46 -8.03 -21.21
N SER A 10 10.86 -7.07 -21.92
CA SER A 10 11.55 -5.87 -22.42
C SER A 10 11.92 -4.95 -21.25
N ASN A 11 10.99 -4.71 -20.33
CA ASN A 11 11.20 -3.89 -19.14
C ASN A 11 12.32 -4.45 -18.26
N ALA A 12 12.34 -5.77 -18.03
CA ALA A 12 13.38 -6.45 -17.28
C ALA A 12 14.76 -6.30 -17.95
N LYS A 13 14.82 -6.38 -19.28
CA LYS A 13 16.08 -6.18 -20.03
C LYS A 13 16.61 -4.75 -19.88
N VAL A 14 15.75 -3.75 -19.93
CA VAL A 14 16.11 -2.35 -19.67
C VAL A 14 16.61 -2.18 -18.24
N ALA A 15 15.85 -2.68 -17.26
CA ALA A 15 16.19 -2.58 -15.85
C ALA A 15 17.55 -3.22 -15.49
N LEU A 16 17.91 -4.33 -16.11
CA LEU A 16 19.21 -4.98 -15.92
C LEU A 16 20.40 -4.13 -16.44
N GLY A 17 20.16 -3.25 -17.40
CA GLY A 17 21.17 -2.33 -17.95
C GLY A 17 21.19 -0.95 -17.29
N ASP A 18 20.27 -0.66 -16.38
CA ASP A 18 20.16 0.63 -15.69
C ASP A 18 21.08 0.66 -14.46
N GLU A 19 22.23 1.32 -14.61
CA GLU A 19 23.23 1.42 -13.53
C GLU A 19 22.72 2.17 -12.29
N GLN A 20 21.83 3.15 -12.45
CA GLN A 20 21.27 3.92 -11.34
C GLN A 20 20.29 3.05 -10.53
N LEU A 21 19.39 2.33 -11.21
CA LEU A 21 18.52 1.35 -10.60
C LEU A 21 19.31 0.28 -9.86
N GLN A 22 20.35 -0.29 -10.50
CA GLN A 22 21.20 -1.31 -9.86
C GLN A 22 21.87 -0.77 -8.60
N ARG A 23 22.35 0.49 -8.63
CA ARG A 23 22.93 1.16 -7.44
C ARG A 23 21.89 1.33 -6.34
N ALA A 24 20.70 1.82 -6.65
CA ALA A 24 19.61 2.02 -5.69
C ALA A 24 19.20 0.69 -5.03
N LEU A 25 18.99 -0.37 -5.80
CA LEU A 25 18.58 -1.69 -5.29
C LEU A 25 19.69 -2.42 -4.51
N SER A 26 20.96 -2.12 -4.76
CA SER A 26 22.09 -2.75 -4.06
C SER A 26 22.07 -2.55 -2.54
N GLY A 27 21.38 -1.54 -2.05
CA GLY A 27 21.20 -1.26 -0.62
C GLY A 27 20.24 -2.21 0.11
N LEU A 28 19.36 -2.92 -0.61
CA LEU A 28 18.32 -3.76 -0.01
C LEU A 28 18.85 -4.86 0.93
N PRO A 29 19.88 -5.65 0.56
CA PRO A 29 20.39 -6.71 1.44
C PRO A 29 20.94 -6.19 2.76
N GLY A 30 21.72 -5.10 2.74
CA GLY A 30 22.33 -4.47 3.93
C GLY A 30 21.33 -3.62 4.73
N GLY A 31 20.25 -3.15 4.09
CA GLY A 31 19.19 -2.35 4.69
C GLY A 31 18.03 -3.19 5.22
N LEU A 32 16.91 -3.18 4.48
CA LEU A 32 15.65 -3.79 4.92
C LEU A 32 15.75 -5.29 5.26
N VAL A 33 16.57 -6.05 4.53
CA VAL A 33 16.77 -7.49 4.79
C VAL A 33 17.50 -7.73 6.09
N ALA A 34 18.62 -7.02 6.32
CA ALA A 34 19.41 -7.15 7.53
C ALA A 34 18.64 -6.67 8.77
N GLN A 35 17.95 -5.53 8.66
CA GLN A 35 17.13 -4.97 9.74
C GLN A 35 15.99 -5.92 10.15
N ARG A 36 15.28 -6.49 9.16
CA ARG A 36 14.25 -7.50 9.41
C ARG A 36 14.82 -8.72 10.13
N THR A 37 15.97 -9.23 9.69
CA THR A 37 16.61 -10.38 10.30
C THR A 37 16.93 -10.10 11.77
N ALA A 38 17.56 -8.98 12.06
CA ALA A 38 17.87 -8.56 13.42
C ALA A 38 16.61 -8.39 14.29
N ALA A 39 15.51 -7.81 13.75
CA ALA A 39 14.27 -7.62 14.49
C ALA A 39 13.53 -8.95 14.76
N ARG A 40 13.59 -9.90 13.82
CA ARG A 40 13.09 -11.27 14.02
C ARG A 40 13.86 -11.95 15.16
N ASP A 41 15.19 -11.91 15.12
CA ASP A 41 16.04 -12.62 16.07
C ASP A 41 15.92 -12.08 17.50
N ARG A 42 15.47 -10.81 17.66
CA ARG A 42 15.13 -10.23 18.97
C ARG A 42 13.76 -10.66 19.52
N LEU A 43 12.97 -11.41 18.76
CA LEU A 43 11.64 -11.86 19.17
C LEU A 43 11.57 -13.39 19.17
N PRO A 44 11.86 -14.06 20.30
CA PRO A 44 11.89 -15.52 20.37
C PRO A 44 10.61 -16.21 19.89
N GLU A 45 9.44 -15.58 20.15
CA GLU A 45 8.14 -16.07 19.74
C GLU A 45 7.73 -15.71 18.30
N PHE A 46 8.64 -15.20 17.47
CA PHE A 46 8.31 -14.72 16.11
C PHE A 46 7.64 -15.79 15.25
N GLU A 47 8.13 -17.02 15.27
CA GLU A 47 7.54 -18.12 14.48
C GLU A 47 6.14 -18.50 15.00
N HIS A 48 5.95 -18.52 16.31
CA HIS A 48 4.62 -18.74 16.90
C HIS A 48 3.64 -17.63 16.54
N LEU A 49 4.07 -16.36 16.58
CA LEU A 49 3.23 -15.24 16.13
C LEU A 49 2.86 -15.32 14.65
N ARG A 50 3.73 -15.87 13.80
CA ARG A 50 3.38 -16.12 12.39
C ARG A 50 2.25 -17.14 12.25
N ASP A 51 2.22 -18.18 13.09
CA ASP A 51 1.11 -19.15 13.12
C ASP A 51 -0.17 -18.48 13.59
N VAL A 52 -0.13 -17.74 14.69
CA VAL A 52 -1.26 -16.97 15.20
C VAL A 52 -1.77 -15.96 14.14
N GLY A 53 -0.88 -15.19 13.53
CA GLY A 53 -1.27 -14.22 12.48
C GLY A 53 -1.91 -14.88 11.25
N LYS A 54 -1.41 -16.05 10.85
CA LYS A 54 -2.02 -16.87 9.79
C LYS A 54 -3.42 -17.33 10.19
N GLU A 55 -3.59 -17.86 11.40
CA GLU A 55 -4.89 -18.36 11.92
C GLU A 55 -5.91 -17.24 12.01
N ILE A 56 -5.53 -16.06 12.54
CA ILE A 56 -6.40 -14.88 12.58
C ILE A 56 -6.87 -14.49 11.16
N ARG A 57 -5.94 -14.44 10.19
CA ARG A 57 -6.27 -14.09 8.81
C ARG A 57 -7.13 -15.15 8.12
N ASP A 58 -6.86 -16.43 8.34
CA ASP A 58 -7.69 -17.53 7.81
C ASP A 58 -9.11 -17.46 8.37
N HIS A 59 -9.24 -17.25 9.69
CA HIS A 59 -10.54 -17.11 10.36
C HIS A 59 -11.32 -15.89 9.84
N ALA A 60 -10.66 -14.73 9.70
CA ALA A 60 -11.29 -13.53 9.15
C ALA A 60 -11.79 -13.75 7.70
N LEU A 61 -11.01 -14.45 6.87
CA LEU A 61 -11.37 -14.75 5.48
C LEU A 61 -12.46 -15.83 5.39
N GLU A 62 -12.55 -16.74 6.34
CA GLU A 62 -13.60 -17.77 6.41
C GLU A 62 -14.97 -17.18 6.74
N HIS A 63 -14.98 -16.11 7.50
CA HIS A 63 -16.18 -15.41 7.97
C HIS A 63 -16.18 -13.94 7.51
N LEU A 64 -15.69 -13.71 6.26
CA LEU A 64 -15.45 -12.36 5.76
C LEU A 64 -16.73 -11.52 5.71
N ASP A 65 -17.84 -12.11 5.27
CA ASP A 65 -19.16 -11.50 5.23
C ASP A 65 -19.61 -11.03 6.63
N LEU A 66 -19.54 -11.92 7.63
CA LEU A 66 -19.90 -11.62 9.00
C LEU A 66 -19.09 -10.44 9.56
N TYR A 67 -17.77 -10.44 9.35
CA TYR A 67 -16.89 -9.40 9.89
C TYR A 67 -17.02 -8.08 9.14
N LEU A 68 -17.32 -8.09 7.85
CA LEU A 68 -17.60 -6.87 7.09
C LEU A 68 -18.93 -6.22 7.51
N GLU A 69 -19.99 -7.02 7.70
CA GLU A 69 -21.26 -6.51 8.22
C GLU A 69 -21.12 -5.97 9.66
N LEU A 70 -20.34 -6.65 10.50
CA LEU A 70 -20.04 -6.19 11.86
C LEU A 70 -19.25 -4.87 11.83
N TYR A 71 -18.25 -4.77 10.95
CA TYR A 71 -17.49 -3.55 10.76
C TYR A 71 -18.37 -2.37 10.34
N GLU A 72 -19.17 -2.55 9.28
CA GLU A 72 -20.09 -1.52 8.78
C GLU A 72 -21.04 -1.03 9.87
N ARG A 73 -21.67 -1.97 10.60
CA ARG A 73 -22.59 -1.64 11.70
C ARG A 73 -21.90 -0.81 12.76
N ASN A 74 -20.71 -1.22 13.23
CA ASN A 74 -20.00 -0.55 14.30
C ASN A 74 -19.41 0.80 13.84
N ALA A 75 -18.84 0.88 12.62
CA ALA A 75 -18.35 2.12 12.05
C ALA A 75 -19.48 3.14 11.87
N THR A 76 -20.63 2.72 11.34
CA THR A 76 -21.81 3.57 11.17
C THR A 76 -22.35 4.05 12.53
N ALA A 77 -22.39 3.20 13.53
CA ALA A 77 -22.79 3.56 14.90
C ALA A 77 -21.84 4.60 15.53
N ALA A 78 -20.57 4.61 15.11
CA ALA A 78 -19.58 5.60 15.53
C ALA A 78 -19.59 6.89 14.68
N GLY A 79 -20.48 7.01 13.70
CA GLY A 79 -20.64 8.20 12.85
C GLY A 79 -19.87 8.17 11.54
N ALA A 80 -19.41 7.00 11.09
CA ALA A 80 -18.82 6.84 9.77
C ALA A 80 -19.89 6.62 8.70
N HIS A 81 -19.60 7.07 7.47
CA HIS A 81 -20.35 6.72 6.27
C HIS A 81 -19.61 5.59 5.54
N VAL A 82 -20.17 4.39 5.53
CA VAL A 82 -19.57 3.23 4.88
C VAL A 82 -20.15 3.06 3.48
N HIS A 83 -19.28 2.91 2.51
CA HIS A 83 -19.60 2.73 1.09
C HIS A 83 -19.01 1.43 0.58
N TRP A 84 -19.77 0.72 -0.23
CA TRP A 84 -19.33 -0.51 -0.88
C TRP A 84 -19.05 -0.23 -2.35
N ALA A 85 -17.89 -0.66 -2.81
CA ALA A 85 -17.50 -0.58 -4.21
C ALA A 85 -17.13 -1.98 -4.73
N ARG A 86 -17.82 -2.40 -5.78
CA ARG A 86 -17.58 -3.71 -6.41
C ARG A 86 -16.29 -3.74 -7.20
N ASP A 87 -15.95 -2.62 -7.82
CA ASP A 87 -14.81 -2.47 -8.71
C ASP A 87 -14.15 -1.09 -8.61
N ALA A 88 -13.03 -0.93 -9.32
CA ALA A 88 -12.27 0.32 -9.35
C ALA A 88 -13.07 1.52 -9.87
N ALA A 89 -13.97 1.32 -10.84
CA ALA A 89 -14.74 2.40 -11.42
C ALA A 89 -15.77 2.95 -10.41
N GLU A 90 -16.48 2.04 -9.73
CA GLU A 90 -17.44 2.41 -8.68
C GLU A 90 -16.75 3.11 -7.51
N ALA A 91 -15.58 2.60 -7.06
CA ALA A 91 -14.81 3.23 -5.99
C ALA A 91 -14.39 4.66 -6.34
N ARG A 92 -13.86 4.88 -7.55
CA ARG A 92 -13.48 6.23 -8.03
C ARG A 92 -14.66 7.17 -8.05
N GLN A 93 -15.83 6.73 -8.52
CA GLN A 93 -17.03 7.56 -8.58
C GLN A 93 -17.55 7.93 -7.18
N ILE A 94 -17.57 6.98 -6.24
CA ILE A 94 -17.93 7.23 -4.84
C ILE A 94 -17.01 8.29 -4.24
N ILE A 95 -15.68 8.14 -4.39
CA ILE A 95 -14.71 9.07 -3.82
C ILE A 95 -14.82 10.45 -4.46
N LEU A 96 -14.94 10.52 -5.79
CA LEU A 96 -15.15 11.80 -6.49
C LEU A 96 -16.42 12.51 -6.01
N LYS A 97 -17.51 11.77 -5.83
CA LYS A 97 -18.76 12.34 -5.30
C LYS A 97 -18.56 12.91 -3.90
N ILE A 98 -17.86 12.20 -3.02
CA ILE A 98 -17.54 12.71 -1.66
C ILE A 98 -16.74 14.02 -1.75
N CYS A 99 -15.72 14.07 -2.63
CA CYS A 99 -14.96 15.30 -2.86
C CYS A 99 -15.83 16.45 -3.38
N GLN A 100 -16.73 16.17 -4.32
CA GLN A 100 -17.67 17.16 -4.85
C GLN A 100 -18.67 17.66 -3.80
N ASP A 101 -19.21 16.77 -2.97
CA ASP A 101 -20.12 17.12 -1.88
C ASP A 101 -19.44 17.96 -0.78
N ALA A 102 -18.11 17.85 -0.66
CA ALA A 102 -17.28 18.68 0.20
C ALA A 102 -16.80 19.98 -0.46
N ASP A 103 -17.22 20.31 -1.68
CA ASP A 103 -16.72 21.43 -2.50
C ASP A 103 -15.18 21.46 -2.58
N ALA A 104 -14.54 20.27 -2.59
CA ALA A 104 -13.10 20.13 -2.54
C ALA A 104 -12.41 20.69 -3.78
N LYS A 105 -11.26 21.32 -3.56
CA LYS A 105 -10.31 21.75 -4.59
C LYS A 105 -8.97 21.07 -4.42
N LEU A 106 -8.57 20.86 -3.16
CA LEU A 106 -7.32 20.21 -2.79
C LEU A 106 -7.59 18.96 -1.95
N VAL A 107 -7.05 17.86 -2.43
CA VAL A 107 -7.08 16.56 -1.76
C VAL A 107 -5.65 16.19 -1.33
N THR A 108 -5.44 15.92 -0.05
CA THR A 108 -4.22 15.28 0.41
C THR A 108 -4.43 13.76 0.45
N LYS A 109 -3.47 13.00 -0.06
CA LYS A 109 -3.56 11.54 -0.10
C LYS A 109 -2.24 10.92 0.38
N GLY A 110 -2.30 9.76 1.01
CA GLY A 110 -1.09 9.01 1.35
C GLY A 110 -1.35 7.62 1.91
N LYS A 111 -0.32 6.80 1.86
CA LYS A 111 -0.31 5.45 2.44
C LYS A 111 -1.40 4.52 1.88
N SER A 112 -1.69 4.60 0.57
CA SER A 112 -2.79 3.85 -0.03
C SER A 112 -2.43 3.15 -1.34
N MET A 113 -1.92 1.92 -1.26
CA MET A 113 -1.74 1.06 -2.44
C MET A 113 -3.06 0.73 -3.16
N ILE A 114 -4.19 0.79 -2.45
CA ILE A 114 -5.52 0.59 -3.05
C ILE A 114 -5.89 1.78 -3.94
N SER A 115 -5.53 3.00 -3.56
CA SER A 115 -5.73 4.18 -4.41
C SER A 115 -4.91 4.08 -5.71
N GLU A 116 -3.69 3.53 -5.65
CA GLU A 116 -2.88 3.25 -6.84
C GLU A 116 -3.53 2.15 -7.71
N GLU A 117 -4.04 1.08 -7.09
CA GLU A 117 -4.73 -0.01 -7.78
C GLU A 117 -5.90 0.50 -8.63
N ILE A 118 -6.66 1.46 -8.11
CA ILE A 118 -7.81 2.03 -8.80
C ILE A 118 -7.48 3.27 -9.65
N ALA A 119 -6.22 3.68 -9.79
CA ALA A 119 -5.79 4.89 -10.49
C ALA A 119 -6.58 6.14 -10.02
N LEU A 120 -6.61 6.34 -8.71
CA LEU A 120 -7.45 7.38 -8.10
C LEU A 120 -6.97 8.79 -8.43
N ASN A 121 -5.65 9.04 -8.43
CA ASN A 121 -5.09 10.37 -8.68
C ASN A 121 -5.51 10.87 -10.07
N ASP A 122 -5.26 10.07 -11.11
CA ASP A 122 -5.61 10.40 -12.49
C ASP A 122 -7.09 10.80 -12.59
N HIS A 123 -7.97 10.02 -11.94
CA HIS A 123 -9.42 10.26 -11.98
C HIS A 123 -9.86 11.56 -11.28
N LEU A 124 -9.24 11.89 -10.15
CA LEU A 124 -9.54 13.12 -9.42
C LEU A 124 -8.98 14.35 -10.13
N GLU A 125 -7.78 14.25 -10.71
CA GLU A 125 -7.13 15.31 -11.49
C GLU A 125 -7.88 15.59 -12.80
N GLU A 126 -8.35 14.55 -13.50
CA GLU A 126 -9.22 14.68 -14.67
C GLU A 126 -10.54 15.42 -14.33
N ALA A 127 -11.02 15.28 -13.10
CA ALA A 127 -12.21 16.01 -12.61
C ALA A 127 -11.89 17.45 -12.14
N GLY A 128 -10.63 17.89 -12.23
CA GLY A 128 -10.19 19.25 -11.90
C GLY A 128 -9.80 19.46 -10.44
N LEU A 129 -9.60 18.38 -9.67
CA LEU A 129 -9.09 18.45 -8.30
C LEU A 129 -7.56 18.47 -8.29
N GLU A 130 -6.97 19.21 -7.39
CA GLU A 130 -5.55 19.09 -7.09
C GLU A 130 -5.35 17.93 -6.09
N VAL A 131 -4.45 17.00 -6.40
CA VAL A 131 -4.08 15.88 -5.52
C VAL A 131 -2.64 16.02 -5.07
N ALA A 132 -2.39 16.02 -3.76
CA ALA A 132 -1.07 16.09 -3.17
C ALA A 132 -0.77 14.80 -2.39
N GLU A 133 0.23 14.03 -2.85
CA GLU A 133 0.75 12.90 -2.09
C GLU A 133 1.49 13.36 -0.84
N THR A 134 1.25 12.68 0.25
CA THR A 134 1.77 13.08 1.57
C THR A 134 2.82 12.13 2.14
N ASP A 135 2.97 10.94 1.59
CA ASP A 135 4.13 10.09 1.82
C ASP A 135 5.31 10.60 1.00
N LEU A 136 6.50 10.72 1.60
CA LEU A 136 7.66 11.25 0.89
C LEU A 136 8.00 10.43 -0.36
N GLY A 137 7.93 9.11 -0.27
CA GLY A 137 8.19 8.23 -1.42
C GLY A 137 7.13 8.36 -2.51
N GLU A 138 5.84 8.45 -2.12
CA GLU A 138 4.72 8.68 -3.04
C GLU A 138 4.79 10.09 -3.64
N TYR A 139 5.16 11.11 -2.86
CA TYR A 139 5.37 12.47 -3.34
C TYR A 139 6.47 12.56 -4.40
N ILE A 140 7.63 11.93 -4.17
CA ILE A 140 8.73 11.90 -5.13
C ILE A 140 8.29 11.27 -6.46
N ILE A 141 7.61 10.13 -6.43
CA ILE A 141 7.14 9.49 -7.67
C ILE A 141 6.01 10.28 -8.35
N GLN A 142 5.18 11.00 -7.59
CA GLN A 142 4.18 11.93 -8.15
C GLN A 142 4.86 13.03 -8.97
N LEU A 143 5.94 13.66 -8.45
CA LEU A 143 6.71 14.67 -9.19
C LEU A 143 7.26 14.16 -10.52
N ARG A 144 7.51 12.86 -10.61
CA ARG A 144 8.02 12.18 -11.82
C ARG A 144 6.92 11.60 -12.70
N SER A 145 5.66 11.66 -12.27
CA SER A 145 4.53 10.97 -12.91
C SER A 145 4.80 9.46 -13.08
N GLU A 146 5.42 8.86 -12.06
CA GLU A 146 5.75 7.44 -12.00
C GLU A 146 4.82 6.71 -11.01
N HIS A 147 4.80 5.37 -11.10
CA HIS A 147 4.07 4.51 -10.16
C HIS A 147 4.99 3.97 -9.07
N PRO A 148 4.42 3.53 -7.92
CA PRO A 148 5.21 2.91 -6.88
C PRO A 148 6.01 1.71 -7.39
N SER A 149 7.33 1.71 -7.18
CA SER A 149 8.16 0.55 -7.51
C SER A 149 8.25 -0.47 -6.38
N HIS A 150 7.75 -0.11 -5.18
CA HIS A 150 7.74 -0.97 -4.00
C HIS A 150 6.55 -0.62 -3.09
N ILE A 151 5.96 -1.63 -2.42
CA ILE A 151 4.75 -1.46 -1.59
C ILE A 151 4.97 -0.53 -0.39
N ILE A 152 6.15 -0.55 0.24
CA ILE A 152 6.44 0.24 1.46
C ILE A 152 7.51 1.33 1.26
N ALA A 153 8.19 1.33 0.14
CA ALA A 153 9.21 2.31 -0.22
C ALA A 153 9.05 2.69 -1.70
N PRO A 154 8.01 3.46 -2.05
CA PRO A 154 7.58 3.70 -3.44
C PRO A 154 8.71 4.16 -4.37
N SER A 155 9.62 5.00 -3.89
CA SER A 155 10.75 5.57 -4.64
C SER A 155 12.08 4.82 -4.47
N ILE A 156 12.08 3.56 -4.02
CA ILE A 156 13.30 2.77 -3.72
C ILE A 156 14.24 2.57 -4.93
N HIS A 157 13.73 2.78 -6.13
CA HIS A 157 14.47 2.69 -7.40
C HIS A 157 15.30 3.94 -7.71
N LEU A 158 15.15 5.01 -6.92
CA LEU A 158 15.84 6.29 -7.12
C LEU A 158 17.05 6.43 -6.19
N THR A 159 18.06 7.10 -6.70
CA THR A 159 19.20 7.58 -5.91
C THR A 159 18.87 8.94 -5.31
N GLN A 160 19.60 9.35 -4.26
CA GLN A 160 19.46 10.67 -3.64
C GLN A 160 19.69 11.80 -4.66
N ASP A 161 20.70 11.67 -5.54
CA ASP A 161 21.03 12.67 -6.56
C ASP A 161 19.85 12.92 -7.52
N GLN A 162 19.14 11.87 -7.90
CA GLN A 162 17.94 11.99 -8.75
C GLN A 162 16.80 12.73 -8.02
N VAL A 163 16.59 12.46 -6.74
CA VAL A 163 15.59 13.17 -5.94
C VAL A 163 15.97 14.65 -5.77
N GLU A 164 17.25 14.97 -5.54
CA GLU A 164 17.73 16.35 -5.52
C GLU A 164 17.43 17.08 -6.82
N GLU A 165 17.75 16.47 -7.96
CA GLU A 165 17.47 17.03 -9.29
C GLU A 165 15.98 17.31 -9.47
N ASP A 166 15.10 16.37 -9.11
CA ASP A 166 13.66 16.52 -9.21
C ASP A 166 13.15 17.69 -8.35
N PHE A 167 13.63 17.80 -7.10
CA PHE A 167 13.23 18.88 -6.20
C PHE A 167 13.68 20.23 -6.72
N ARG A 168 14.91 20.34 -7.25
CA ARG A 168 15.39 21.59 -7.87
C ARG A 168 14.55 21.99 -9.07
N LYS A 169 14.12 21.02 -9.87
CA LYS A 169 13.32 21.23 -11.07
C LYS A 169 11.88 21.67 -10.77
N VAL A 170 11.27 21.11 -9.72
CA VAL A 170 9.84 21.33 -9.42
C VAL A 170 9.62 22.44 -8.40
N HIS A 171 10.44 22.55 -7.37
CA HIS A 171 10.28 23.57 -6.33
C HIS A 171 10.91 24.90 -6.71
N THR A 172 10.55 25.46 -7.87
CA THR A 172 11.13 26.69 -8.45
C THR A 172 10.84 27.95 -7.63
N HIS A 173 9.87 27.88 -6.69
CA HIS A 173 9.55 28.98 -5.78
C HIS A 173 10.52 29.09 -4.59
N LEU A 174 11.41 28.10 -4.40
CA LEU A 174 12.44 28.11 -3.36
C LEU A 174 13.78 28.67 -3.91
N PRO A 175 14.69 29.20 -3.03
CA PRO A 175 15.97 29.73 -3.46
C PRO A 175 16.80 28.72 -4.27
N GLU A 176 17.45 29.17 -5.34
CA GLU A 176 18.28 28.30 -6.20
C GLU A 176 19.54 27.79 -5.49
N ASP A 177 20.11 28.59 -4.60
CA ASP A 177 21.34 28.31 -3.83
C ASP A 177 21.12 27.43 -2.59
N ARG A 178 19.90 26.88 -2.40
CA ARG A 178 19.60 26.00 -1.28
C ARG A 178 20.41 24.71 -1.31
N VAL A 179 20.84 24.27 -0.15
CA VAL A 179 21.67 23.06 0.01
C VAL A 179 20.77 21.84 0.15
N LEU A 180 20.99 20.81 -0.68
CA LEU A 180 20.22 19.54 -0.71
C LEU A 180 21.16 18.32 -0.75
N GLU A 181 22.39 18.46 -0.23
CA GLU A 181 23.44 17.43 -0.27
C GLU A 181 23.17 16.24 0.66
N GLU A 182 22.35 16.45 1.71
CA GLU A 182 22.06 15.44 2.71
C GLU A 182 20.57 15.04 2.68
N PRO A 183 20.23 13.76 2.94
CA PRO A 183 18.82 13.29 2.96
C PRO A 183 17.92 14.11 3.89
N ALA A 184 18.46 14.58 5.04
CA ALA A 184 17.70 15.38 5.98
C ALA A 184 17.23 16.72 5.39
N GLN A 185 17.99 17.31 4.46
CA GLN A 185 17.66 18.57 3.79
C GLN A 185 16.54 18.37 2.76
N LEU A 186 16.55 17.25 2.04
CA LEU A 186 15.47 16.86 1.14
C LEU A 186 14.16 16.63 1.91
N VAL A 187 14.21 15.92 3.04
CA VAL A 187 13.06 15.72 3.93
C VAL A 187 12.52 17.07 4.45
N ASP A 188 13.40 17.98 4.87
CA ASP A 188 12.99 19.30 5.38
C ASP A 188 12.34 20.16 4.29
N GLU A 189 12.86 20.12 3.07
CA GLU A 189 12.26 20.81 1.91
C GLU A 189 10.86 20.24 1.60
N ALA A 190 10.72 18.92 1.48
CA ALA A 190 9.42 18.29 1.27
C ALA A 190 8.42 18.65 2.39
N ARG A 191 8.85 18.65 3.66
CA ARG A 191 8.01 19.05 4.79
C ARG A 191 7.51 20.49 4.68
N LYS A 192 8.38 21.42 4.24
CA LYS A 192 8.00 22.82 4.05
C LYS A 192 6.95 22.96 2.94
N VAL A 193 7.17 22.30 1.81
CA VAL A 193 6.26 22.35 0.67
C VAL A 193 4.91 21.69 1.01
N LEU A 194 4.93 20.52 1.63
CA LEU A 194 3.70 19.80 1.96
C LEU A 194 2.92 20.40 3.13
N ARG A 195 3.58 21.18 4.00
CA ARG A 195 2.91 21.81 5.15
C ARG A 195 1.70 22.64 4.75
N GLU A 196 1.83 23.45 3.70
CA GLU A 196 0.73 24.27 3.20
C GLU A 196 -0.42 23.42 2.68
N LYS A 197 -0.08 22.34 1.96
CA LYS A 197 -1.08 21.37 1.44
C LYS A 197 -1.88 20.74 2.58
N TYR A 198 -1.23 20.30 3.64
CA TYR A 198 -1.91 19.75 4.81
C TYR A 198 -2.88 20.75 5.48
N LEU A 199 -2.45 22.02 5.61
CA LEU A 199 -3.24 23.05 6.30
C LEU A 199 -4.42 23.56 5.49
N THR A 200 -4.40 23.38 4.18
CA THR A 200 -5.43 23.91 3.26
C THR A 200 -6.24 22.81 2.56
N ALA A 201 -5.96 21.54 2.82
CA ALA A 201 -6.69 20.43 2.24
C ALA A 201 -8.16 20.41 2.66
N ASP A 202 -9.04 20.22 1.69
CA ASP A 202 -10.47 20.07 1.91
C ASP A 202 -10.83 18.63 2.31
N VAL A 203 -10.18 17.67 1.64
CA VAL A 203 -10.35 16.22 1.85
C VAL A 203 -8.99 15.56 2.07
N GLY A 204 -8.93 14.70 3.09
CA GLY A 204 -7.80 13.82 3.33
C GLY A 204 -8.17 12.37 2.97
N ILE A 205 -7.39 11.73 2.10
CA ILE A 205 -7.60 10.33 1.70
C ILE A 205 -6.46 9.48 2.24
N THR A 206 -6.78 8.42 2.96
CA THR A 206 -5.80 7.43 3.43
C THR A 206 -6.19 6.02 3.02
N GLY A 207 -5.21 5.15 2.96
CA GLY A 207 -5.46 3.72 3.03
C GLY A 207 -5.74 3.27 4.46
N ALA A 208 -5.94 1.96 4.64
CA ALA A 208 -5.92 1.32 5.94
C ALA A 208 -5.04 0.07 5.89
N ASN A 209 -4.23 -0.14 6.93
CA ASN A 209 -3.55 -1.41 7.12
C ASN A 209 -4.55 -2.49 7.51
N PHE A 210 -5.48 -2.15 8.41
CA PHE A 210 -6.53 -3.05 8.90
C PHE A 210 -7.82 -2.30 9.21
N LEU A 211 -8.93 -3.04 9.17
CA LEU A 211 -10.26 -2.65 9.62
C LEU A 211 -10.66 -3.57 10.78
N ILE A 212 -11.01 -3.02 11.94
CA ILE A 212 -11.36 -3.81 13.12
C ILE A 212 -12.87 -3.96 13.21
N ALA A 213 -13.38 -5.16 13.02
CA ALA A 213 -14.81 -5.42 13.01
C ALA A 213 -15.47 -5.12 14.37
N GLU A 214 -14.82 -5.47 15.47
CA GLU A 214 -15.30 -5.25 16.84
C GLU A 214 -15.60 -3.79 17.15
N THR A 215 -14.79 -2.85 16.65
CA THR A 215 -14.89 -1.42 16.99
C THR A 215 -15.37 -0.53 15.85
N GLY A 216 -15.37 -1.02 14.60
CA GLY A 216 -15.61 -0.21 13.41
C GLY A 216 -14.45 0.75 13.09
N SER A 217 -13.26 0.51 13.66
CA SER A 217 -12.09 1.38 13.48
C SER A 217 -11.27 0.98 12.26
N SER A 218 -10.68 1.95 11.58
CA SER A 218 -9.57 1.73 10.66
C SER A 218 -8.24 1.98 11.35
N ILE A 219 -7.19 1.25 10.94
CA ILE A 219 -5.82 1.43 11.44
C ILE A 219 -4.91 1.81 10.30
N ILE A 220 -4.11 2.84 10.55
CA ILE A 220 -2.97 3.20 9.71
C ILE A 220 -1.69 3.17 10.55
N VAL A 221 -0.61 2.62 9.98
CA VAL A 221 0.72 2.66 10.60
C VAL A 221 1.65 3.54 9.77
N THR A 222 2.34 4.46 10.45
CA THR A 222 3.27 5.39 9.82
C THR A 222 4.53 5.57 10.68
N ASN A 223 5.60 6.10 10.09
CA ASN A 223 6.80 6.50 10.83
C ASN A 223 6.99 8.03 10.82
N GLU A 224 6.36 8.71 9.88
CA GLU A 224 6.57 10.12 9.57
C GLU A 224 5.45 11.02 10.12
N GLY A 225 4.33 10.45 10.58
CA GLY A 225 3.14 11.19 11.02
C GLY A 225 2.32 11.81 9.87
N ASN A 226 2.69 11.55 8.63
CA ASN A 226 1.99 12.05 7.44
C ASN A 226 0.55 11.53 7.33
N GLY A 227 0.33 10.25 7.62
CA GLY A 227 -1.02 9.69 7.68
C GLY A 227 -1.88 10.34 8.75
N ASP A 228 -1.29 10.69 9.90
CA ASP A 228 -1.98 11.36 10.99
C ASP A 228 -2.42 12.78 10.59
N LEU A 229 -1.54 13.54 9.93
CA LEU A 229 -1.86 14.87 9.42
C LEU A 229 -2.94 14.81 8.32
N THR A 230 -2.83 13.85 7.40
CA THR A 230 -3.81 13.66 6.31
C THR A 230 -5.21 13.38 6.85
N GLN A 231 -5.33 12.54 7.90
CA GLN A 231 -6.64 12.14 8.43
C GLN A 231 -7.25 13.15 9.42
N SER A 232 -6.44 14.01 10.06
CA SER A 232 -6.91 14.86 11.16
C SER A 232 -7.09 16.34 10.77
N LEU A 233 -6.40 16.85 9.76
CA LEU A 233 -6.43 18.26 9.40
C LEU A 233 -7.54 18.62 8.42
N ALA A 234 -7.83 17.74 7.47
CA ALA A 234 -8.93 17.96 6.52
C ALA A 234 -10.30 17.82 7.20
N LYS A 235 -11.29 18.58 6.73
CA LYS A 235 -12.66 18.50 7.25
C LYS A 235 -13.35 17.19 6.92
N THR A 236 -13.00 16.58 5.79
CA THR A 236 -13.52 15.28 5.36
C THR A 236 -12.37 14.29 5.26
N HIS A 237 -12.48 13.17 5.96
CA HIS A 237 -11.52 12.06 5.87
C HIS A 237 -12.17 10.88 5.14
N VAL A 238 -11.49 10.37 4.12
CA VAL A 238 -11.89 9.19 3.36
C VAL A 238 -10.85 8.08 3.52
N VAL A 239 -11.26 6.96 4.06
CA VAL A 239 -10.45 5.74 4.12
C VAL A 239 -10.80 4.86 2.93
N VAL A 240 -9.81 4.46 2.14
CA VAL A 240 -9.99 3.50 1.04
C VAL A 240 -9.31 2.20 1.39
N ALA A 241 -10.09 1.15 1.56
CA ALA A 241 -9.57 -0.16 1.99
C ALA A 241 -10.23 -1.31 1.22
N SER A 242 -9.45 -2.34 0.91
CA SER A 242 -10.01 -3.57 0.34
C SER A 242 -10.65 -4.44 1.42
N ILE A 243 -11.68 -5.19 1.04
CA ILE A 243 -12.47 -6.04 1.96
C ILE A 243 -11.63 -7.07 2.73
N ASP A 244 -10.50 -7.51 2.14
CA ASP A 244 -9.57 -8.44 2.78
C ASP A 244 -8.83 -7.85 3.99
N LYS A 245 -8.99 -6.54 4.29
CA LYS A 245 -8.31 -5.87 5.42
C LYS A 245 -8.99 -6.05 6.77
N VAL A 246 -10.18 -6.62 6.81
CA VAL A 246 -10.90 -6.80 8.07
C VAL A 246 -10.20 -7.81 8.98
N ILE A 247 -10.16 -7.46 10.28
CA ILE A 247 -9.66 -8.26 11.38
C ILE A 247 -10.77 -8.31 12.44
N PRO A 248 -11.01 -9.48 13.09
CA PRO A 248 -12.11 -9.63 14.04
C PRO A 248 -12.08 -8.65 15.20
N THR A 249 -10.97 -8.64 15.97
CA THR A 249 -10.86 -7.93 17.25
C THR A 249 -9.63 -7.04 17.34
N LEU A 250 -9.64 -6.14 18.33
CA LEU A 250 -8.49 -5.31 18.67
C LEU A 250 -7.31 -6.16 19.19
N GLU A 251 -7.58 -7.25 19.89
CA GLU A 251 -6.55 -8.18 20.38
C GLU A 251 -5.85 -8.87 19.20
N ASP A 252 -6.60 -9.36 18.22
CA ASP A 252 -6.07 -10.02 17.03
C ASP A 252 -5.12 -9.11 16.25
N VAL A 253 -5.51 -7.84 16.08
CA VAL A 253 -4.67 -6.89 15.33
C VAL A 253 -3.35 -6.60 16.02
N THR A 254 -3.27 -6.63 17.36
CA THR A 254 -2.01 -6.40 18.08
C THR A 254 -0.95 -7.44 17.74
N SER A 255 -1.34 -8.70 17.60
CA SER A 255 -0.47 -9.79 17.15
C SER A 255 0.08 -9.56 15.75
N ILE A 256 -0.78 -9.08 14.83
CA ILE A 256 -0.39 -8.81 13.43
C ILE A 256 0.49 -7.56 13.33
N LEU A 257 0.24 -6.52 14.11
CA LEU A 257 1.07 -5.29 14.12
C LEU A 257 2.51 -5.58 14.54
N ARG A 258 2.74 -6.49 15.50
CA ARG A 258 4.08 -6.94 15.91
C ARG A 258 4.85 -7.63 14.75
N LEU A 259 4.13 -8.32 13.87
CA LEU A 259 4.69 -8.95 12.68
C LEU A 259 4.93 -7.93 11.55
N LEU A 260 4.01 -6.98 11.37
CA LEU A 260 4.03 -6.02 10.29
C LEU A 260 5.30 -5.15 10.32
N ALA A 261 5.56 -4.45 11.42
CA ALA A 261 6.69 -3.55 11.56
C ALA A 261 8.04 -4.30 11.41
N ARG A 262 8.16 -5.47 12.05
CA ARG A 262 9.36 -6.32 11.95
C ARG A 262 9.61 -6.80 10.54
N SER A 263 8.56 -7.16 9.81
CA SER A 263 8.69 -7.71 8.47
C SER A 263 8.89 -6.63 7.40
N ALA A 264 8.38 -5.43 7.62
CA ALA A 264 8.46 -4.32 6.68
C ALA A 264 9.80 -3.57 6.78
N THR A 265 10.10 -3.00 7.94
CA THR A 265 11.22 -2.08 8.17
C THR A 265 12.23 -2.58 9.20
N GLY A 266 11.99 -3.73 9.82
CA GLY A 266 12.86 -4.24 10.89
C GLY A 266 12.70 -3.50 12.23
N GLN A 267 11.62 -2.75 12.39
CA GLN A 267 11.28 -2.08 13.65
C GLN A 267 10.51 -3.06 14.56
N GLU A 268 10.61 -2.89 15.86
CA GLU A 268 9.80 -3.68 16.81
C GLU A 268 8.33 -3.27 16.74
N PHE A 269 8.09 -1.98 16.52
CA PHE A 269 6.78 -1.38 16.29
C PHE A 269 6.94 -0.15 15.38
N SER A 270 5.90 0.25 14.66
CA SER A 270 5.91 1.51 13.90
C SER A 270 5.85 2.70 14.86
N THR A 271 6.36 3.86 14.46
CA THR A 271 6.39 5.06 15.31
C THR A 271 4.98 5.49 15.70
N TYR A 272 4.06 5.45 14.74
CA TYR A 272 2.65 5.78 14.96
C TYR A 272 1.78 4.60 14.53
N THR A 273 0.79 4.31 15.35
CA THR A 273 -0.30 3.37 15.07
C THR A 273 -1.59 4.07 15.44
N THR A 274 -2.29 4.57 14.44
CA THR A 274 -3.42 5.46 14.64
C THR A 274 -4.72 4.79 14.27
N PHE A 275 -5.71 4.95 15.13
CA PHE A 275 -7.05 4.38 15.01
C PHE A 275 -8.03 5.50 14.69
N SER A 276 -8.79 5.36 13.61
CA SER A 276 -9.89 6.26 13.24
C SER A 276 -11.20 5.49 13.30
N THR A 277 -12.18 5.99 14.06
CA THR A 277 -13.42 5.25 14.31
C THR A 277 -14.66 5.98 13.80
N GLY A 278 -14.58 7.30 13.57
CA GLY A 278 -15.70 8.09 13.09
C GLY A 278 -15.33 9.57 12.96
N ALA A 279 -16.32 10.40 12.63
CA ALA A 279 -16.16 11.85 12.63
C ALA A 279 -15.98 12.41 14.04
N ARG A 280 -15.45 13.62 14.17
CA ARG A 280 -15.32 14.32 15.45
C ARG A 280 -16.67 14.48 16.14
N ARG A 281 -16.68 14.26 17.43
CA ARG A 281 -17.86 14.51 18.28
C ARG A 281 -17.91 15.98 18.71
N PRO A 282 -19.04 16.51 19.15
CA PRO A 282 -19.15 17.90 19.62
C PRO A 282 -18.19 18.28 20.76
N SER A 283 -17.71 17.30 21.50
CA SER A 283 -16.73 17.49 22.60
C SER A 283 -15.27 17.44 22.15
N ASP A 284 -14.99 17.00 20.91
CA ASP A 284 -13.63 16.85 20.42
C ASP A 284 -13.11 18.22 19.91
N PRO A 285 -11.88 18.61 20.24
CA PRO A 285 -11.34 19.93 19.89
C PRO A 285 -11.03 20.06 18.40
N ASP A 286 -10.72 18.95 17.74
CA ASP A 286 -10.31 18.87 16.33
C ASP A 286 -10.70 17.54 15.70
N GLY A 287 -10.31 17.31 14.44
CA GLY A 287 -10.59 16.12 13.66
C GLY A 287 -11.61 16.38 12.55
N PRO A 288 -11.83 15.40 11.67
CA PRO A 288 -12.70 15.54 10.52
C PRO A 288 -14.18 15.67 10.91
N GLU A 289 -14.90 16.54 10.23
CA GLU A 289 -16.34 16.74 10.40
C GLU A 289 -17.14 15.60 9.76
N ALA A 290 -16.61 15.03 8.68
CA ALA A 290 -17.16 13.86 7.98
C ALA A 290 -16.11 12.77 7.85
N TYR A 291 -16.50 11.53 8.09
CA TYR A 291 -15.64 10.37 8.00
C TYR A 291 -16.28 9.30 7.11
N HIS A 292 -15.60 8.94 6.04
CA HIS A 292 -16.07 7.98 5.05
C HIS A 292 -15.12 6.79 4.96
N VAL A 293 -15.67 5.60 4.77
CA VAL A 293 -14.92 4.38 4.50
C VAL A 293 -15.43 3.76 3.22
N VAL A 294 -14.55 3.60 2.23
CA VAL A 294 -14.84 2.94 0.97
C VAL A 294 -14.26 1.55 0.99
N LEU A 295 -15.12 0.54 1.05
CA LEU A 295 -14.78 -0.88 1.05
C LEU A 295 -14.76 -1.38 -0.39
N LEU A 296 -13.58 -1.76 -0.89
CA LEU A 296 -13.38 -2.20 -2.26
C LEU A 296 -13.26 -3.72 -2.34
N ASP A 297 -14.08 -4.36 -3.15
CA ASP A 297 -13.92 -5.77 -3.52
C ASP A 297 -12.87 -5.94 -4.64
N ASN A 298 -13.15 -5.44 -5.82
CA ASN A 298 -12.30 -5.53 -7.00
C ASN A 298 -11.79 -6.96 -7.27
N GLY A 299 -12.70 -7.96 -7.22
CA GLY A 299 -12.43 -9.38 -7.49
C GLY A 299 -11.86 -10.18 -6.31
N ARG A 300 -11.81 -9.61 -5.10
CA ARG A 300 -11.28 -10.33 -3.93
C ARG A 300 -12.25 -11.38 -3.42
N SER A 301 -13.55 -11.12 -3.49
CA SER A 301 -14.59 -12.10 -3.15
C SER A 301 -14.51 -13.34 -4.05
N ASP A 302 -14.19 -13.17 -5.33
CA ASP A 302 -14.04 -14.29 -6.26
C ASP A 302 -12.88 -15.22 -5.87
N MET A 303 -11.80 -14.68 -5.27
CA MET A 303 -10.66 -15.49 -4.84
C MET A 303 -10.97 -16.39 -3.63
N LEU A 304 -11.99 -16.05 -2.81
CA LEU A 304 -12.31 -16.79 -1.58
C LEU A 304 -12.67 -18.26 -1.80
N ALA A 305 -13.31 -18.55 -2.91
CA ALA A 305 -13.74 -19.91 -3.27
C ALA A 305 -12.70 -20.67 -4.11
N THR A 306 -11.51 -20.09 -4.35
CA THR A 306 -10.47 -20.66 -5.21
C THR A 306 -9.21 -21.02 -4.42
N GLU A 307 -8.27 -21.70 -5.09
CA GLU A 307 -6.92 -21.97 -4.60
C GLU A 307 -6.11 -20.70 -4.30
N PHE A 308 -6.56 -19.53 -4.78
CA PHE A 308 -5.90 -18.23 -4.54
C PHE A 308 -6.32 -17.55 -3.24
N ARG A 309 -7.29 -18.09 -2.50
CA ARG A 309 -7.74 -17.54 -1.20
C ARG A 309 -6.58 -17.17 -0.26
N GLU A 310 -5.53 -17.99 -0.22
CA GLU A 310 -4.40 -17.80 0.68
C GLU A 310 -3.63 -16.50 0.42
N VAL A 311 -3.70 -15.89 -0.80
CA VAL A 311 -3.06 -14.61 -1.11
C VAL A 311 -3.69 -13.44 -0.35
N LEU A 312 -4.97 -13.54 0.00
CA LEU A 312 -5.72 -12.53 0.75
C LEU A 312 -5.27 -12.38 2.21
N ARG A 313 -4.45 -13.31 2.74
CA ARG A 313 -3.77 -13.12 4.04
C ARG A 313 -2.78 -11.96 4.03
N CYS A 314 -2.41 -11.43 2.86
CA CYS A 314 -1.31 -10.48 2.69
C CYS A 314 -1.55 -9.18 3.47
N ILE A 315 -0.60 -8.84 4.36
CA ILE A 315 -0.59 -7.59 5.14
C ILE A 315 0.25 -6.48 4.49
N ARG A 316 0.68 -6.65 3.25
CA ARG A 316 1.41 -5.67 2.44
C ARG A 316 2.76 -5.21 3.05
N CYS A 317 3.46 -6.08 3.78
CA CYS A 317 4.73 -5.74 4.44
C CYS A 317 5.96 -5.65 3.53
N GLY A 318 5.88 -6.07 2.27
CA GLY A 318 7.01 -6.01 1.32
C GLY A 318 8.13 -7.04 1.52
N ALA A 319 8.13 -7.84 2.61
CA ALA A 319 9.23 -8.77 2.92
C ALA A 319 9.56 -9.75 1.78
N CYS A 320 8.56 -10.26 1.06
CA CYS A 320 8.77 -11.18 -0.06
C CYS A 320 9.53 -10.52 -1.22
N MET A 321 9.32 -9.22 -1.47
CA MET A 321 10.05 -8.45 -2.49
C MET A 321 11.49 -8.22 -2.08
N ASN A 322 11.73 -7.73 -0.85
CA ASN A 322 13.06 -7.45 -0.33
C ASN A 322 14.01 -8.66 -0.42
N HIS A 323 13.46 -9.88 -0.33
CA HIS A 323 14.22 -11.12 -0.35
C HIS A 323 14.20 -11.85 -1.71
N CYS A 324 13.54 -11.27 -2.73
CA CYS A 324 13.40 -11.90 -4.04
C CYS A 324 14.60 -11.57 -4.94
N PRO A 325 15.36 -12.57 -5.42
CA PRO A 325 16.49 -12.30 -6.31
C PRO A 325 16.07 -11.70 -7.64
N VAL A 326 14.85 -12.00 -8.13
CA VAL A 326 14.32 -11.40 -9.36
C VAL A 326 14.01 -9.92 -9.12
N TYR A 327 13.24 -9.61 -8.08
CA TYR A 327 12.91 -8.22 -7.74
C TYR A 327 14.17 -7.37 -7.50
N ASN A 328 15.15 -7.91 -6.79
CA ASN A 328 16.41 -7.21 -6.51
C ASN A 328 17.24 -6.93 -7.77
N ALA A 329 17.03 -7.70 -8.83
CA ALA A 329 17.74 -7.51 -10.10
C ALA A 329 17.05 -6.50 -11.05
N ILE A 330 15.72 -6.38 -11.01
CA ILE A 330 14.96 -5.62 -12.03
C ILE A 330 14.04 -4.52 -11.44
N GLY A 331 13.91 -4.44 -10.13
CA GLY A 331 12.99 -3.49 -9.48
C GLY A 331 11.52 -3.78 -9.72
N GLY A 332 10.66 -2.86 -9.28
CA GLY A 332 9.21 -3.01 -9.34
C GLY A 332 8.59 -2.64 -10.69
N HIS A 333 9.08 -1.59 -11.32
CA HIS A 333 8.50 -1.08 -12.56
C HIS A 333 8.52 -2.11 -13.71
N ALA A 334 9.49 -3.03 -13.70
CA ALA A 334 9.56 -4.10 -14.69
C ALA A 334 8.32 -5.01 -14.70
N TYR A 335 7.62 -5.14 -13.56
CA TYR A 335 6.39 -5.94 -13.45
C TYR A 335 5.19 -5.29 -14.15
N GLY A 336 5.24 -4.00 -14.42
CA GLY A 336 4.27 -3.30 -15.25
C GLY A 336 2.90 -3.06 -14.60
N TRP A 337 2.78 -3.15 -13.27
CA TRP A 337 1.59 -2.76 -12.52
C TRP A 337 1.95 -2.48 -11.05
N VAL A 338 0.95 -2.03 -10.26
CA VAL A 338 1.11 -1.53 -8.89
C VAL A 338 1.61 -2.54 -7.86
N TYR A 339 1.46 -3.84 -8.12
CA TYR A 339 1.93 -4.91 -7.24
C TYR A 339 3.11 -5.66 -7.87
N PRO A 340 4.36 -5.32 -7.53
CA PRO A 340 5.52 -6.03 -8.06
C PRO A 340 5.95 -7.23 -7.20
N GLY A 341 6.95 -7.95 -7.68
CA GLY A 341 7.60 -9.03 -6.95
C GLY A 341 6.72 -10.26 -6.74
N PRO A 342 7.09 -11.14 -5.80
CA PRO A 342 6.39 -12.42 -5.61
C PRO A 342 4.91 -12.30 -5.27
N ILE A 343 4.52 -11.31 -4.47
CA ILE A 343 3.10 -11.08 -4.16
C ILE A 343 2.35 -10.60 -5.39
N GLY A 344 2.94 -9.69 -6.17
CA GLY A 344 2.36 -9.21 -7.42
C GLY A 344 2.23 -10.30 -8.48
N SER A 345 3.21 -11.21 -8.56
CA SER A 345 3.14 -12.36 -9.47
C SER A 345 1.97 -13.33 -9.18
N VAL A 346 1.34 -13.22 -8.01
CA VAL A 346 0.10 -13.97 -7.69
C VAL A 346 -1.12 -13.06 -7.74
N LEU A 347 -1.04 -11.88 -7.08
CA LEU A 347 -2.20 -11.02 -6.92
C LEU A 347 -2.61 -10.35 -8.24
N THR A 348 -1.66 -9.91 -9.06
CA THR A 348 -1.96 -9.22 -10.33
C THR A 348 -2.78 -10.10 -11.28
N PRO A 349 -2.36 -11.33 -11.64
CA PRO A 349 -3.20 -12.19 -12.49
C PRO A 349 -4.53 -12.58 -11.85
N SER A 350 -4.63 -12.60 -10.52
CA SER A 350 -5.90 -12.82 -9.83
C SER A 350 -6.87 -11.63 -9.96
N LEU A 351 -6.36 -10.39 -10.08
CA LEU A 351 -7.16 -9.16 -10.16
C LEU A 351 -7.50 -8.76 -11.59
N ILE A 352 -6.52 -8.82 -12.52
CA ILE A 352 -6.70 -8.36 -13.90
C ILE A 352 -6.79 -9.49 -14.92
N GLY A 353 -6.70 -10.73 -14.46
CA GLY A 353 -6.88 -11.93 -15.28
C GLY A 353 -5.57 -12.53 -15.81
N VAL A 354 -5.63 -13.84 -16.07
CA VAL A 354 -4.51 -14.65 -16.57
C VAL A 354 -4.06 -14.18 -17.95
N LYS A 355 -4.97 -13.76 -18.81
CA LYS A 355 -4.66 -13.26 -20.15
C LYS A 355 -3.71 -12.05 -20.11
N GLU A 356 -3.93 -11.14 -19.17
CA GLU A 356 -3.13 -9.91 -19.07
C GLU A 356 -1.85 -10.13 -18.26
N ALA A 357 -1.86 -11.00 -17.25
CA ALA A 357 -0.78 -11.10 -16.28
C ALA A 357 -0.31 -12.53 -15.95
N GLY A 358 -0.82 -13.56 -16.61
CA GLY A 358 -0.48 -14.96 -16.35
C GLY A 358 1.01 -15.30 -16.53
N HIS A 359 1.73 -14.53 -17.33
CA HIS A 359 3.17 -14.67 -17.51
C HIS A 359 4.01 -14.20 -16.30
N LEU A 360 3.48 -13.33 -15.41
CA LEU A 360 4.22 -12.82 -14.23
C LEU A 360 4.67 -13.92 -13.26
N PRO A 361 3.92 -15.00 -13.00
CA PRO A 361 4.39 -16.15 -12.22
C PRO A 361 5.66 -16.81 -12.77
N ASN A 362 6.00 -16.57 -14.03
CA ASN A 362 7.26 -17.04 -14.64
C ASN A 362 8.47 -16.19 -14.23
N ALA A 363 8.27 -14.99 -13.67
CA ALA A 363 9.31 -14.14 -13.08
C ALA A 363 9.74 -14.64 -11.69
N SER A 364 10.06 -15.93 -11.58
CA SER A 364 10.42 -16.57 -10.31
C SER A 364 11.47 -17.67 -10.51
N THR A 365 12.46 -17.70 -9.62
CA THR A 365 13.45 -18.80 -9.54
C THR A 365 12.92 -20.00 -8.76
N PHE A 366 11.73 -19.89 -8.15
CA PHE A 366 11.14 -20.91 -7.25
C PHE A 366 12.04 -21.31 -6.06
N CYS A 367 12.93 -20.44 -5.61
CA CYS A 367 13.82 -20.70 -4.47
C CYS A 367 13.10 -20.84 -3.12
N GLY A 368 11.79 -20.50 -3.03
CA GLY A 368 10.98 -20.63 -1.82
C GLY A 368 11.16 -19.50 -0.81
N ARG A 369 12.12 -18.59 -1.00
CA ARG A 369 12.46 -17.55 -0.02
C ARG A 369 11.26 -16.64 0.34
N CYS A 370 10.41 -16.33 -0.63
CA CYS A 370 9.23 -15.50 -0.41
C CYS A 370 8.20 -16.11 0.56
N THR A 371 8.06 -17.45 0.59
CA THR A 371 7.22 -18.14 1.58
C THR A 371 7.90 -18.16 2.95
N GLU A 372 9.20 -18.45 2.97
CA GLU A 372 9.98 -18.51 4.22
C GLU A 372 9.89 -17.19 5.00
N VAL A 373 10.04 -16.06 4.31
CA VAL A 373 10.02 -14.73 4.97
C VAL A 373 8.63 -14.15 5.19
N CYS A 374 7.59 -14.73 4.59
CA CYS A 374 6.23 -14.19 4.71
C CYS A 374 5.70 -14.31 6.15
N PRO A 375 5.36 -13.21 6.84
CA PRO A 375 4.82 -13.28 8.20
C PRO A 375 3.46 -13.97 8.27
N MET A 376 2.71 -14.01 7.17
CA MET A 376 1.40 -14.67 7.06
C MET A 376 1.48 -16.07 6.42
N LYS A 377 2.70 -16.62 6.27
CA LYS A 377 2.96 -17.96 5.69
C LYS A 377 2.20 -18.23 4.39
N ILE A 378 2.13 -17.23 3.49
CA ILE A 378 1.50 -17.39 2.17
C ILE A 378 2.39 -18.27 1.29
N PRO A 379 1.88 -19.36 0.71
CA PRO A 379 2.66 -20.28 -0.11
C PRO A 379 2.83 -19.76 -1.55
N LEU A 380 3.46 -18.58 -1.71
CA LEU A 380 3.56 -17.87 -3.00
C LEU A 380 4.05 -18.74 -4.17
N PRO A 381 5.08 -19.60 -4.04
CA PRO A 381 5.48 -20.46 -5.16
C PRO A 381 4.40 -21.48 -5.56
N LYS A 382 3.60 -21.99 -4.59
CA LYS A 382 2.47 -22.88 -4.89
C LYS A 382 1.41 -22.14 -5.71
N LEU A 383 1.03 -20.93 -5.28
CA LEU A 383 0.04 -20.10 -5.97
C LEU A 383 0.53 -19.67 -7.37
N MET A 384 1.82 -19.37 -7.53
CA MET A 384 2.41 -19.13 -8.86
C MET A 384 2.28 -20.33 -9.80
N ARG A 385 2.38 -21.57 -9.27
CA ARG A 385 2.18 -22.78 -10.08
C ARG A 385 0.75 -22.90 -10.57
N HIS A 386 -0.25 -22.62 -9.74
CA HIS A 386 -1.65 -22.62 -10.15
C HIS A 386 -1.92 -21.62 -11.28
N HIS A 387 -1.34 -20.43 -11.23
CA HIS A 387 -1.44 -19.48 -12.36
C HIS A 387 -0.73 -19.98 -13.63
N ARG A 388 0.42 -20.64 -13.51
CA ARG A 388 1.10 -21.24 -14.69
C ARG A 388 0.28 -22.36 -15.31
N GLU A 389 -0.39 -23.14 -14.48
CA GLU A 389 -1.32 -24.19 -14.93
C GLU A 389 -2.49 -23.55 -15.68
N ALA A 390 -3.12 -22.52 -15.10
CA ALA A 390 -4.20 -21.78 -15.73
C ALA A 390 -3.77 -21.09 -17.04
N GLU A 391 -2.56 -20.53 -17.12
CA GLU A 391 -1.97 -19.97 -18.35
C GLU A 391 -1.83 -21.04 -19.45
N PHE A 392 -1.31 -22.20 -19.08
CA PHE A 392 -1.17 -23.35 -20.00
C PHE A 392 -2.50 -23.88 -20.49
N GLU A 393 -3.50 -24.03 -19.60
CA GLU A 393 -4.85 -24.50 -19.95
C GLU A 393 -5.62 -23.50 -20.82
N ALA A 394 -5.32 -22.20 -20.71
CA ALA A 394 -5.88 -21.17 -21.57
C ALA A 394 -5.40 -21.26 -23.03
N GLY A 395 -4.40 -22.10 -23.33
CA GLY A 395 -3.97 -22.42 -24.69
C GLY A 395 -2.93 -21.49 -25.27
N ASP A 396 -2.14 -20.87 -24.44
CA ASP A 396 -0.99 -20.01 -24.82
C ASP A 396 0.33 -20.77 -24.79
#